data_88b5dd97b2332a78b6d3fda999cc0e28
#
_entry.id   88b5dd97b2332a78b6d3fda999cc0e28
#
_cell.length_a   1.000
_cell.length_b   1.000
_cell.length_c   1.000
_cell.angle_alpha   90.00
_cell.angle_beta   90.00
_cell.angle_gamma   90.00
#
_symmetry.space_group_name_H-M   'P 1'
#
loop_
_entity.id
_entity.type
_entity.pdbx_description
1 polymer ?
#
loop_
_entity_poly.entity_id
_entity_poly.type
_entity_poly.pdbx_seq_one_letter_code
_entity_poly.pdbx_strand_id
1 'polypeptide(L)'
;MKKEIEMLVALQDIDLMIEEASEVEKLGFNITGCSELKSAREDLASRIHKPVLFRYERLRAKLKRAVVPVKNDICLGCFLRQPTSISAKGREDEELFTCENCGRMLYWLD
;
A
#
# COMPACT_ATOMS: atom_id res chain seq x y z
N MET A 1 -12.62 7.51 1.64
CA MET A 1 -11.69 6.47 1.14
C MET A 1 -12.33 5.10 1.30
N LYS A 2 -12.06 4.19 0.40
CA LYS A 2 -12.62 2.84 0.43
C LYS A 2 -12.01 2.04 1.57
N LYS A 3 -12.83 1.22 2.22
CA LYS A 3 -12.41 0.43 3.38
C LYS A 3 -11.24 -0.51 3.05
N GLU A 4 -11.30 -1.18 1.91
CA GLU A 4 -10.24 -2.09 1.44
C GLU A 4 -8.93 -1.34 1.25
N ILE A 5 -8.97 -0.18 0.63
CA ILE A 5 -7.79 0.67 0.41
C ILE A 5 -7.23 1.17 1.75
N GLU A 6 -8.09 1.54 2.68
CA GLU A 6 -7.64 1.97 4.01
C GLU A 6 -6.86 0.87 4.71
N MET A 7 -7.35 -0.37 4.63
CA MET A 7 -6.65 -1.51 5.21
C MET A 7 -5.32 -1.78 4.52
N LEU A 8 -5.27 -1.64 3.19
CA LEU A 8 -4.03 -1.82 2.43
C LEU A 8 -2.99 -0.75 2.77
N VAL A 9 -3.41 0.50 2.90
CA VAL A 9 -2.51 1.59 3.29
C VAL A 9 -1.95 1.34 4.70
N ALA A 10 -2.81 0.94 5.63
CA ALA A 10 -2.38 0.62 6.99
C ALA A 10 -1.41 -0.57 7.00
N LEU A 11 -1.69 -1.60 6.21
CA LEU A 11 -0.81 -2.77 6.10
C LEU A 11 0.56 -2.38 5.54
N GLN A 12 0.57 -1.53 4.51
CA GLN A 12 1.81 -1.04 3.93
C GLN A 12 2.64 -0.25 4.93
N ASP A 13 2.00 0.60 5.73
CA ASP A 13 2.68 1.35 6.77
C ASP A 13 3.34 0.42 7.79
N ILE A 14 2.62 -0.62 8.21
CA ILE A 14 3.17 -1.62 9.13
C ILE A 14 4.35 -2.37 8.49
N ASP A 15 4.20 -2.80 7.25
CA ASP A 15 5.28 -3.49 6.53
C ASP A 15 6.53 -2.63 6.40
N LEU A 16 6.36 -1.34 6.13
CA LEU A 16 7.49 -0.40 6.06
C LEU A 16 8.16 -0.23 7.43
N MET A 17 7.37 -0.16 8.51
CA MET A 17 7.92 -0.09 9.87
C MET A 17 8.73 -1.34 10.21
N ILE A 18 8.24 -2.52 9.82
CA ILE A 18 8.96 -3.78 10.04
C ILE A 18 10.29 -3.78 9.30
N GLU A 19 10.30 -3.33 8.05
CA GLU A 19 11.54 -3.23 7.26
C GLU A 19 12.54 -2.27 7.90
N GLU A 20 12.07 -1.11 8.35
CA GLU A 20 12.91 -0.11 9.01
C GLU A 20 13.51 -0.67 10.31
N ALA A 21 12.69 -1.36 11.11
CA ALA A 21 13.16 -1.98 12.35
C ALA A 21 14.23 -3.03 12.07
N SER A 22 14.04 -3.83 11.02
CA SER A 22 15.00 -4.85 10.61
C SER A 22 16.34 -4.23 10.20
N GLU A 23 16.30 -3.12 9.46
CA GLU A 23 17.52 -2.41 9.06
C GLU A 23 18.26 -1.82 10.26
N VAL A 24 17.53 -1.26 11.22
CA VAL A 24 18.13 -0.70 12.44
C VAL A 24 18.79 -1.82 13.26
N GLU A 25 18.16 -3.00 13.36
CA GLU A 25 18.75 -4.16 14.04
C GLU A 25 20.06 -4.60 13.39
N LYS A 26 20.13 -4.57 12.06
CA LYS A 26 21.37 -4.89 11.33
C LYS A 26 22.51 -3.94 11.65
N LEU A 27 22.20 -2.72 12.08
CA LEU A 27 23.19 -1.74 12.49
C LEU A 27 23.63 -1.93 13.94
N GLY A 28 23.10 -2.94 14.64
CA GLY A 28 23.51 -3.27 16.01
C GLY A 28 22.64 -2.67 17.11
N PHE A 29 21.50 -2.07 16.75
CA PHE A 29 20.59 -1.50 17.74
C PHE A 29 19.51 -2.50 18.12
N ASN A 30 19.14 -2.54 19.40
CA ASN A 30 18.02 -3.32 19.87
C ASN A 30 16.71 -2.57 19.62
N ILE A 31 15.78 -3.24 18.92
CA ILE A 31 14.45 -2.69 18.67
C ILE A 31 13.43 -3.51 19.44
N THR A 32 12.64 -2.85 20.26
CA THR A 32 11.49 -3.46 20.94
C THR A 32 10.24 -3.25 20.08
N GLY A 33 9.27 -4.14 20.22
CA GLY A 33 7.98 -3.99 19.54
C GLY A 33 7.89 -4.65 18.16
N CYS A 34 8.94 -5.31 17.67
CA CYS A 34 8.90 -5.99 16.38
C CYS A 34 7.87 -7.13 16.36
N SER A 35 7.73 -7.87 17.46
CA SER A 35 6.75 -8.94 17.54
C SER A 35 5.33 -8.38 17.52
N GLU A 36 5.09 -7.25 18.15
CA GLU A 36 3.79 -6.58 18.14
C GLU A 36 3.46 -6.07 16.73
N LEU A 37 4.44 -5.54 16.01
CA LEU A 37 4.24 -5.11 14.61
C LEU A 37 3.88 -6.29 13.72
N LYS A 38 4.58 -7.41 13.86
CA LYS A 38 4.30 -8.61 13.07
C LYS A 38 2.93 -9.19 13.39
N SER A 39 2.53 -9.20 14.66
CA SER A 39 1.22 -9.64 15.08
C SER A 39 0.12 -8.74 14.53
N ALA A 40 0.30 -7.43 14.60
CA ALA A 40 -0.63 -6.46 14.03
C ALA A 40 -0.77 -6.64 12.52
N ARG A 41 0.35 -6.89 11.85
CA ARG A 41 0.37 -7.14 10.41
C ARG A 41 -0.45 -8.36 10.05
N GLU A 42 -0.29 -9.46 10.76
CA GLU A 42 -1.05 -10.69 10.51
C GLU A 42 -2.54 -10.51 10.76
N ASP A 43 -2.90 -9.83 11.84
CA ASP A 43 -4.29 -9.54 12.16
C ASP A 43 -4.96 -8.71 11.05
N LEU A 44 -4.29 -7.64 10.63
CA LEU A 44 -4.82 -6.78 9.58
C LEU A 44 -4.90 -7.50 8.23
N ALA A 45 -3.87 -8.28 7.88
CA ALA A 45 -3.84 -9.04 6.65
C ALA A 45 -5.00 -10.05 6.58
N SER A 46 -5.35 -10.64 7.71
CA SER A 46 -6.46 -11.62 7.78
C SER A 46 -7.81 -10.98 7.47
N ARG A 47 -7.93 -9.67 7.59
CA ARG A 47 -9.17 -8.92 7.31
C ARG A 47 -9.28 -8.47 5.86
N ILE A 48 -8.20 -8.57 5.10
CA ILE A 48 -8.19 -8.16 3.69
C ILE A 48 -8.59 -9.34 2.82
N HIS A 49 -9.37 -9.07 1.77
CA HIS A 49 -9.78 -10.08 0.81
C HIS A 49 -8.55 -10.74 0.19
N LYS A 50 -8.49 -12.07 0.20
CA LYS A 50 -7.29 -12.82 -0.19
C LYS A 50 -6.73 -12.48 -1.58
N PRO A 51 -7.52 -12.37 -2.64
CA PRO A 51 -6.97 -11.99 -3.94
C PRO A 51 -6.31 -10.62 -3.94
N VAL A 52 -6.88 -9.67 -3.19
CA VAL A 52 -6.33 -8.31 -3.05
C VAL A 52 -5.02 -8.35 -2.28
N LEU A 53 -4.99 -9.09 -1.18
CA LEU A 53 -3.79 -9.27 -0.38
C LEU A 53 -2.66 -9.89 -1.20
N PHE A 54 -2.99 -10.89 -2.00
CA PHE A 54 -2.02 -11.56 -2.86
C PHE A 54 -1.40 -10.58 -3.87
N ARG A 55 -2.22 -9.73 -4.48
CA ARG A 55 -1.74 -8.69 -5.40
C ARG A 55 -0.83 -7.70 -4.68
N TYR A 56 -1.22 -7.29 -3.49
CA TYR A 56 -0.42 -6.38 -2.67
C TYR A 56 0.96 -6.99 -2.38
N GLU A 57 0.99 -8.23 -1.93
CA GLU A 57 2.25 -8.89 -1.59
C GLU A 57 3.17 -9.07 -2.80
N ARG A 58 2.59 -9.38 -3.96
CA ARG A 58 3.37 -9.48 -5.20
C ARG A 58 3.99 -8.15 -5.59
N LEU A 59 3.23 -7.06 -5.45
CA LEU A 59 3.75 -5.73 -5.73
C LEU A 59 4.83 -5.33 -4.74
N ARG A 60 4.64 -5.63 -3.46
CA ARG A 60 5.63 -5.32 -2.43
C ARG A 60 6.94 -6.08 -2.63
N ALA A 61 6.89 -7.26 -3.21
CA ALA A 61 8.10 -8.02 -3.52
C ALA A 61 9.00 -7.31 -4.54
N LYS A 62 8.41 -6.47 -5.39
CA LYS A 62 9.14 -5.75 -6.44
C LYS A 62 9.29 -4.27 -6.14
N LEU A 63 8.34 -3.68 -5.45
CA LEU A 63 8.27 -2.24 -5.22
C LEU A 63 8.19 -1.96 -3.72
N LYS A 64 8.83 -0.91 -3.29
CA LYS A 64 8.80 -0.52 -1.88
C LYS A 64 7.38 -0.16 -1.43
N ARG A 65 6.63 0.52 -2.30
CA ARG A 65 5.24 0.88 -2.04
C ARG A 65 4.34 0.28 -3.10
N ALA A 66 3.39 -0.53 -2.67
CA ALA A 66 2.42 -1.17 -3.56
C ALA A 66 1.15 -0.34 -3.73
N VAL A 67 0.84 0.51 -2.75
CA VAL A 67 -0.36 1.36 -2.74
C VAL A 67 0.10 2.80 -2.64
N VAL A 68 -0.32 3.63 -3.60
CA VAL A 68 0.11 5.03 -3.66
C VAL A 68 -1.06 5.95 -3.95
N PRO A 69 -0.98 7.21 -3.51
CA PRO A 69 -2.04 8.16 -3.81
C PRO A 69 -1.92 8.75 -5.21
N VAL A 70 -3.06 9.21 -5.72
CA VAL A 70 -3.14 10.02 -6.93
C VAL A 70 -3.55 11.41 -6.50
N LYS A 71 -2.84 12.42 -6.97
CA LYS A 71 -3.18 13.82 -6.72
C LYS A 71 -3.04 14.60 -8.03
N ASN A 72 -4.05 15.39 -8.36
CA ASN A 72 -4.10 16.13 -9.63
C ASN A 72 -3.89 15.22 -10.83
N ASP A 73 -4.51 14.03 -10.79
CA ASP A 73 -4.42 12.98 -11.81
C ASP A 73 -3.03 12.38 -11.98
N ILE A 74 -2.11 12.65 -11.08
CA ILE A 74 -0.75 12.12 -11.14
C ILE A 74 -0.56 11.00 -10.13
N CYS A 75 -0.10 9.84 -10.60
CA CYS A 75 0.29 8.72 -9.74
C CYS A 75 1.57 9.11 -8.98
N LEU A 76 1.51 9.18 -7.65
CA LEU A 76 2.66 9.57 -6.86
C LEU A 76 3.69 8.45 -6.67
N GLY A 77 3.48 7.31 -7.31
CA GLY A 77 4.47 6.24 -7.36
C GLY A 77 5.41 6.36 -8.53
N CYS A 78 4.89 6.56 -9.74
CA CYS A 78 5.68 6.68 -10.97
C CYS A 78 5.65 8.08 -11.59
N PHE A 79 4.82 8.97 -11.06
CA PHE A 79 4.68 10.37 -11.47
C PHE A 79 4.15 10.56 -12.89
N LEU A 80 3.45 9.57 -13.43
CA LEU A 80 2.76 9.71 -14.69
C LEU A 80 1.30 10.09 -14.48
N ARG A 81 0.78 10.86 -15.41
CA ARG A 81 -0.60 11.32 -15.36
C ARG A 81 -1.56 10.16 -15.70
N GLN A 82 -2.61 10.04 -14.89
CA GLN A 82 -3.67 9.07 -15.13
C GLN A 82 -4.75 9.69 -16.01
N PRO A 83 -5.47 8.89 -16.83
CA PRO A 83 -6.62 9.41 -17.57
C PRO A 83 -7.64 10.02 -16.61
N THR A 84 -8.25 11.15 -17.00
CA THR A 84 -9.25 11.81 -16.18
C THR A 84 -10.47 10.93 -15.91
N SER A 85 -10.82 10.06 -16.86
CA SER A 85 -11.91 9.10 -16.67
C SER A 85 -11.63 8.10 -15.55
N ILE A 86 -10.39 7.65 -15.42
CA ILE A 86 -9.98 6.74 -14.36
C ILE A 86 -10.01 7.46 -13.01
N SER A 87 -9.51 8.69 -12.95
CA SER A 87 -9.55 9.48 -11.72
C SER A 87 -10.98 9.76 -11.26
N ALA A 88 -11.87 10.11 -12.18
CA ALA A 88 -13.27 10.34 -11.85
C ALA A 88 -13.92 9.10 -11.24
N LYS A 89 -13.71 7.92 -11.85
CA LYS A 89 -14.24 6.67 -11.33
C LYS A 89 -13.59 6.28 -10.00
N GLY A 90 -12.29 6.48 -9.89
CA GLY A 90 -11.55 6.12 -8.69
C GLY A 90 -11.96 6.88 -7.45
N ARG A 91 -12.43 8.12 -7.62
CA ARG A 91 -12.92 8.91 -6.49
C ARG A 91 -14.28 8.43 -5.98
N GLU A 92 -15.09 7.87 -6.84
CA GLU A 92 -16.49 7.50 -6.53
C GLU A 92 -16.71 6.01 -6.31
N ASP A 93 -16.05 5.17 -7.10
CA ASP A 93 -16.29 3.73 -7.09
C ASP A 93 -15.58 3.02 -5.96
N GLU A 94 -16.18 1.91 -5.49
CA GLU A 94 -15.57 1.03 -4.49
C GLU A 94 -14.53 0.10 -5.10
N GLU A 95 -14.42 0.06 -6.42
CA GLU A 95 -13.46 -0.76 -7.13
C GLU A 95 -12.02 -0.33 -6.90
N LEU A 96 -11.11 -1.31 -6.91
CA LEU A 96 -9.69 -1.03 -6.81
C LEU A 96 -9.12 -0.74 -8.20
N PHE A 97 -8.46 0.38 -8.33
CA PHE A 97 -7.83 0.78 -9.59
C PHE A 97 -6.32 0.64 -9.48
N THR A 98 -5.68 0.34 -10.61
CA THR A 98 -4.23 0.23 -10.68
C THR A 98 -3.68 1.21 -11.73
N CYS A 99 -2.44 1.66 -11.50
CA CYS A 99 -1.75 2.49 -12.47
C CYS A 99 -1.36 1.65 -13.69
N GLU A 100 -1.73 2.10 -14.88
CA GLU A 100 -1.42 1.39 -16.13
C GLU A 100 0.09 1.32 -16.40
N ASN A 101 0.86 2.25 -15.85
CA ASN A 101 2.30 2.28 -16.06
C ASN A 101 3.09 1.45 -15.05
N CYS A 102 2.87 1.66 -13.75
CA CYS A 102 3.68 1.00 -12.72
C CYS A 102 2.99 -0.17 -12.04
N GLY A 103 1.69 -0.35 -12.24
CA GLY A 103 0.93 -1.45 -11.67
C GLY A 103 0.54 -1.29 -10.21
N ARG A 104 0.94 -0.20 -9.56
CA ARG A 104 0.56 0.04 -8.16
C ARG A 104 -0.93 0.27 -8.00
N MET A 105 -1.45 -0.12 -6.86
CA MET A 105 -2.83 0.16 -6.51
C MET A 105 -2.98 1.63 -6.16
N LEU A 106 -4.11 2.23 -6.56
CA LEU A 106 -4.31 3.67 -6.46
C LEU A 106 -5.43 4.05 -5.50
N TYR A 107 -5.24 5.15 -4.80
CA TYR A 107 -6.32 5.84 -4.09
C TYR A 107 -6.18 7.35 -4.32
N TRP A 108 -7.28 8.08 -4.19
CA TRP A 108 -7.31 9.49 -4.57
C TRP A 108 -7.37 10.38 -3.34
N LEU A 109 -6.47 11.37 -3.30
CA LEU A 109 -6.39 12.32 -2.18
C LEU A 109 -7.32 13.52 -2.35
N ASP A 110 -7.74 13.80 -3.58
CA ASP A 110 -8.56 14.97 -3.91
C ASP A 110 -9.98 14.64 -4.38
#